data_a2ce759d7a9563d81dd797464a7406ea
#
_entry.id   a2ce759d7a9563d81dd797464a7406ea
#
_cell.length_a   1.000
_cell.length_b   1.000
_cell.length_c   1.000
_cell.angle_alpha   90.00
_cell.angle_beta   90.00
_cell.angle_gamma   90.00
#
_symmetry.space_group_name_H-M   'P 1'
#
loop_
_entity.id
_entity.type
_entity.pdbx_description
1 polymer ?
#
loop_
_entity_poly.entity_id
_entity_poly.type
_entity_poly.pdbx_seq_one_letter_code
_entity_poly.pdbx_strand_id
1 'polypeptide(L)'
;IQTPVDKIFLSKGRFILNKDNKLFLLNPDFTVSQCIELDSSKPVSQVILAENKMYVSFIEGGCIHYDLKKNTFTYLNELSSQLSVFTLYSGSQNILWIGTDGQGLIQLYHYDSLFETVHTSHPVRCFCEDEDGNILIGTKGSGIKLLNPATKELTDYLNESKGLISNSVYALRRNKANDIFIGTEGTGINILNAATGRLEKLEIPDKYPPFKAVYNIYFTNNDSLLWVGTSGYGLIKINISREQGRYHVKGFRQYNSSDKNISLNNDVVYAITSDPEDNMLWFGTRGGGLNCINIKDNSIKSLEDMDSRILLTNND
;
A
#
# COMPACT_ATOMS: atom_id res chain seq x y z
N ILE A 1 10.99 -22.48 6.87
CA ILE A 1 10.27 -22.71 5.60
C ILE A 1 11.36 -22.86 4.53
N GLN A 2 11.65 -24.10 4.10
CA GLN A 2 12.73 -24.40 3.13
C GLN A 2 12.28 -24.34 1.66
N THR A 3 11.12 -23.81 1.38
CA THR A 3 10.50 -23.82 0.05
C THR A 3 9.97 -22.44 -0.26
N PRO A 4 9.92 -22.08 -1.55
CA PRO A 4 9.52 -20.77 -2.03
C PRO A 4 8.15 -20.32 -1.51
N VAL A 5 7.98 -19.02 -1.29
CA VAL A 5 6.75 -18.36 -0.80
C VAL A 5 6.11 -17.61 -1.98
N ASP A 6 4.79 -17.76 -2.16
CA ASP A 6 4.09 -17.14 -3.29
C ASP A 6 3.91 -15.63 -3.12
N LYS A 7 3.52 -15.21 -1.91
CA LYS A 7 3.31 -13.80 -1.57
C LYS A 7 3.64 -13.50 -0.11
N ILE A 8 3.99 -12.25 0.15
CA ILE A 8 4.22 -11.71 1.49
C ILE A 8 3.32 -10.50 1.68
N PHE A 9 2.60 -10.49 2.80
CA PHE A 9 1.77 -9.37 3.20
C PHE A 9 2.26 -8.83 4.53
N LEU A 10 2.11 -7.52 4.73
CA LEU A 10 2.31 -6.88 6.01
C LEU A 10 1.03 -6.20 6.46
N SER A 11 0.53 -6.55 7.61
CA SER A 11 -0.65 -5.95 8.19
C SER A 11 -0.52 -5.83 9.70
N LYS A 12 -0.76 -4.62 10.22
CA LYS A 12 -0.65 -4.31 11.66
C LYS A 12 0.68 -4.76 12.27
N GLY A 13 1.80 -4.53 11.56
CA GLY A 13 3.14 -4.88 12.03
C GLY A 13 3.45 -6.38 12.03
N ARG A 14 2.60 -7.22 11.43
CA ARG A 14 2.84 -8.66 11.30
C ARG A 14 3.04 -9.06 9.85
N PHE A 15 4.03 -9.89 9.61
CA PHE A 15 4.23 -10.54 8.32
C PHE A 15 3.31 -11.76 8.19
N ILE A 16 2.72 -11.91 7.02
CA ILE A 16 1.90 -13.05 6.63
C ILE A 16 2.45 -13.58 5.33
N LEU A 17 2.92 -14.82 5.35
CA LEU A 17 3.43 -15.49 4.16
C LEU A 17 2.32 -16.33 3.55
N ASN A 18 2.11 -16.23 2.26
CA ASN A 18 1.29 -17.16 1.50
C ASN A 18 2.19 -18.14 0.75
N LYS A 19 1.89 -19.42 0.90
CA LYS A 19 2.53 -20.48 0.16
C LYS A 19 1.52 -21.56 -0.14
N ASP A 20 1.39 -21.89 -1.41
CA ASP A 20 0.33 -22.80 -1.87
C ASP A 20 -1.04 -22.33 -1.32
N ASN A 21 -1.78 -23.20 -0.66
CA ASN A 21 -3.04 -22.85 -0.01
C ASN A 21 -2.90 -22.52 1.49
N LYS A 22 -1.71 -22.10 1.95
CA LYS A 22 -1.47 -21.86 3.37
C LYS A 22 -1.02 -20.44 3.64
N LEU A 23 -1.52 -19.86 4.74
CA LEU A 23 -1.06 -18.59 5.27
C LEU A 23 -0.31 -18.85 6.58
N PHE A 24 0.90 -18.30 6.66
CA PHE A 24 1.74 -18.38 7.85
C PHE A 24 1.83 -17.00 8.48
N LEU A 25 1.27 -16.83 9.68
CA LEU A 25 1.45 -15.63 10.47
C LEU A 25 2.78 -15.72 11.20
N LEU A 26 3.58 -14.67 11.09
CA LEU A 26 4.89 -14.60 11.74
C LEU A 26 4.83 -13.76 13.01
N ASN A 27 5.63 -14.14 13.98
CA ASN A 27 6.01 -13.32 15.12
C ASN A 27 7.07 -12.28 14.70
N PRO A 28 7.38 -11.28 15.54
CA PRO A 28 8.44 -10.30 15.24
C PRO A 28 9.83 -10.93 15.04
N ASP A 29 10.09 -12.09 15.63
CA ASP A 29 11.33 -12.87 15.47
C ASP A 29 11.32 -13.78 14.22
N PHE A 30 10.33 -13.61 13.34
CA PHE A 30 10.08 -14.41 12.13
C PHE A 30 9.75 -15.89 12.38
N THR A 31 9.52 -16.31 13.60
CA THR A 31 8.97 -17.66 13.86
C THR A 31 7.50 -17.71 13.47
N VAL A 32 7.04 -18.87 12.99
CA VAL A 32 5.63 -19.06 12.63
C VAL A 32 4.78 -19.12 13.90
N SER A 33 3.88 -18.16 14.08
CA SER A 33 2.92 -18.14 15.19
C SER A 33 1.69 -18.98 14.90
N GLN A 34 1.24 -18.99 13.63
CA GLN A 34 0.05 -19.73 13.21
C GLN A 34 0.15 -20.12 11.74
N CYS A 35 -0.28 -21.33 11.41
CA CYS A 35 -0.45 -21.80 10.04
C CYS A 35 -1.94 -22.02 9.78
N ILE A 36 -2.47 -21.38 8.72
CA ILE A 36 -3.88 -21.44 8.36
C ILE A 36 -3.98 -22.02 6.95
N GLU A 37 -4.68 -23.13 6.82
CA GLU A 37 -4.93 -23.75 5.51
C GLU A 37 -6.20 -23.17 4.90
N LEU A 38 -6.08 -22.60 3.71
CA LEU A 38 -7.20 -21.99 2.99
C LEU A 38 -8.03 -23.08 2.31
N ASP A 39 -9.35 -23.01 2.48
CA ASP A 39 -10.29 -23.87 1.76
C ASP A 39 -10.61 -23.26 0.36
N SER A 40 -9.55 -22.97 -0.39
CA SER A 40 -9.67 -22.39 -1.75
C SER A 40 -8.41 -22.67 -2.54
N SER A 41 -8.56 -23.12 -3.77
CA SER A 41 -7.45 -23.27 -4.75
C SER A 41 -7.14 -21.97 -5.49
N LYS A 42 -7.92 -20.89 -5.26
CA LYS A 42 -7.73 -19.61 -5.94
C LYS A 42 -6.49 -18.88 -5.40
N PRO A 43 -5.68 -18.26 -6.27
CA PRO A 43 -4.54 -17.47 -5.84
C PRO A 43 -4.95 -16.29 -4.95
N VAL A 44 -4.25 -16.11 -3.83
CA VAL A 44 -4.49 -15.02 -2.90
C VAL A 44 -4.10 -13.68 -3.54
N SER A 45 -4.99 -12.69 -3.48
CA SER A 45 -4.73 -11.33 -3.93
C SER A 45 -4.16 -10.49 -2.81
N GLN A 46 -4.91 -10.34 -1.72
CA GLN A 46 -4.51 -9.56 -0.55
C GLN A 46 -4.89 -10.23 0.76
N VAL A 47 -4.13 -9.92 1.81
CA VAL A 47 -4.40 -10.32 3.18
C VAL A 47 -4.25 -9.12 4.10
N ILE A 48 -5.25 -8.86 4.94
CA ILE A 48 -5.16 -7.85 6.00
C ILE A 48 -5.69 -8.38 7.33
N LEU A 49 -5.13 -7.85 8.40
CA LEU A 49 -5.61 -8.08 9.77
C LEU A 49 -6.49 -6.92 10.21
N ALA A 50 -7.67 -7.23 10.74
CA ALA A 50 -8.57 -6.26 11.35
C ALA A 50 -9.08 -6.84 12.67
N GLU A 51 -8.63 -6.28 13.79
CA GLU A 51 -8.89 -6.81 15.14
C GLU A 51 -8.51 -8.28 15.29
N ASN A 52 -9.49 -9.16 15.52
CA ASN A 52 -9.33 -10.59 15.66
C ASN A 52 -9.64 -11.37 14.38
N LYS A 53 -9.78 -10.67 13.26
CA LYS A 53 -10.10 -11.29 11.97
C LYS A 53 -9.00 -11.04 10.96
N MET A 54 -8.78 -12.01 10.11
CA MET A 54 -7.93 -11.90 8.95
C MET A 54 -8.81 -11.99 7.71
N TYR A 55 -8.72 -10.99 6.83
CA TYR A 55 -9.45 -10.97 5.57
C TYR A 55 -8.52 -11.38 4.45
N VAL A 56 -9.00 -12.28 3.61
CA VAL A 56 -8.24 -12.82 2.47
C VAL A 56 -9.08 -12.65 1.22
N SER A 57 -8.55 -11.96 0.22
CA SER A 57 -9.15 -11.85 -1.09
C SER A 57 -8.39 -12.65 -2.12
N PHE A 58 -9.08 -13.06 -3.19
CA PHE A 58 -8.54 -13.90 -4.26
C PHE A 58 -8.53 -13.16 -5.61
N ILE A 59 -7.54 -13.46 -6.45
CA ILE A 59 -7.38 -12.83 -7.78
C ILE A 59 -8.59 -13.16 -8.68
N GLU A 60 -9.08 -14.41 -8.59
CA GLU A 60 -10.23 -14.87 -9.38
C GLU A 60 -11.59 -14.55 -8.73
N GLY A 61 -11.58 -13.63 -7.78
CA GLY A 61 -12.76 -13.15 -7.10
C GLY A 61 -13.12 -13.89 -5.84
N GLY A 62 -13.84 -13.16 -4.99
CA GLY A 62 -14.26 -13.58 -3.66
C GLY A 62 -13.36 -13.06 -2.55
N CYS A 63 -13.92 -13.05 -1.35
CA CYS A 63 -13.22 -12.69 -0.12
C CYS A 63 -13.75 -13.56 1.03
N ILE A 64 -12.86 -13.97 1.90
CA ILE A 64 -13.18 -14.69 3.13
C ILE A 64 -12.65 -13.95 4.32
N HIS A 65 -13.23 -14.17 5.49
CA HIS A 65 -12.57 -13.83 6.74
C HIS A 65 -12.32 -15.07 7.60
N TYR A 66 -11.19 -15.05 8.29
CA TYR A 66 -10.79 -16.03 9.27
C TYR A 66 -10.81 -15.41 10.67
N ASP A 67 -11.58 -15.98 11.59
CA ASP A 67 -11.60 -15.59 12.99
C ASP A 67 -10.39 -16.22 13.70
N LEU A 68 -9.43 -15.40 14.11
CA LEU A 68 -8.17 -15.83 14.73
C LEU A 68 -8.37 -16.45 16.13
N LYS A 69 -9.49 -16.18 16.80
CA LYS A 69 -9.82 -16.76 18.11
C LYS A 69 -10.57 -18.07 17.97
N LYS A 70 -11.53 -18.12 17.05
CA LYS A 70 -12.39 -19.30 16.85
C LYS A 70 -11.78 -20.33 15.90
N ASN A 71 -10.74 -19.94 15.15
CA ASN A 71 -10.13 -20.76 14.10
C ASN A 71 -11.14 -21.22 13.04
N THR A 72 -12.05 -20.32 12.62
CA THR A 72 -13.10 -20.64 11.67
C THR A 72 -13.10 -19.66 10.49
N PHE A 73 -13.39 -20.17 9.29
CA PHE A 73 -13.63 -19.37 8.09
C PHE A 73 -15.09 -18.99 7.98
N THR A 74 -15.33 -17.82 7.43
CA THR A 74 -16.63 -17.38 6.96
C THR A 74 -16.47 -16.80 5.56
N TYR A 75 -17.23 -17.32 4.61
CA TYR A 75 -17.30 -16.79 3.27
C TYR A 75 -18.15 -15.52 3.30
N LEU A 76 -17.67 -14.48 2.67
CA LEU A 76 -18.42 -13.26 2.45
C LEU A 76 -19.29 -13.48 1.20
N ASN A 77 -20.36 -14.26 1.36
CA ASN A 77 -21.22 -14.74 0.27
C ASN A 77 -21.89 -13.62 -0.52
N GLU A 78 -22.01 -12.44 0.08
CA GLU A 78 -22.56 -11.24 -0.54
C GLU A 78 -21.57 -10.61 -1.54
N LEU A 79 -20.29 -10.96 -1.44
CA LEU A 79 -19.32 -10.66 -2.46
C LEU A 79 -19.37 -11.79 -3.50
N SER A 80 -19.94 -11.52 -4.66
CA SER A 80 -19.94 -12.46 -5.78
C SER A 80 -18.61 -13.18 -5.90
N SER A 81 -18.62 -14.49 -6.08
CA SER A 81 -17.40 -15.29 -6.29
C SER A 81 -16.60 -14.87 -7.55
N GLN A 82 -17.18 -14.01 -8.37
CA GLN A 82 -16.58 -13.45 -9.59
C GLN A 82 -16.06 -12.01 -9.37
N LEU A 83 -16.25 -11.43 -8.16
CA LEU A 83 -15.80 -10.10 -7.86
C LEU A 83 -14.29 -10.06 -7.66
N SER A 84 -13.56 -9.51 -8.62
CA SER A 84 -12.11 -9.33 -8.50
C SER A 84 -11.78 -8.24 -7.48
N VAL A 85 -11.16 -8.62 -6.37
CA VAL A 85 -10.76 -7.71 -5.30
C VAL A 85 -9.33 -7.24 -5.53
N PHE A 86 -9.16 -5.94 -5.69
CA PHE A 86 -7.86 -5.32 -5.99
C PHE A 86 -7.13 -4.84 -4.74
N THR A 87 -7.87 -4.27 -3.78
CA THR A 87 -7.29 -3.75 -2.53
C THR A 87 -8.24 -3.91 -1.35
N LEU A 88 -7.66 -4.14 -0.19
CA LEU A 88 -8.33 -4.18 1.11
C LEU A 88 -7.75 -3.10 2.02
N TYR A 89 -8.61 -2.39 2.74
CA TYR A 89 -8.21 -1.40 3.73
C TYR A 89 -9.08 -1.50 4.99
N SER A 90 -8.46 -1.55 6.16
CA SER A 90 -9.16 -1.51 7.45
C SER A 90 -8.94 -0.16 8.11
N GLY A 91 -9.98 0.65 8.17
CA GLY A 91 -9.99 1.96 8.80
C GLY A 91 -10.19 1.93 10.32
N SER A 92 -10.19 3.10 10.95
CA SER A 92 -10.30 3.28 12.41
C SER A 92 -11.67 2.94 13.00
N GLN A 93 -12.72 2.88 12.19
CA GLN A 93 -14.10 2.65 12.62
C GLN A 93 -14.57 1.18 12.49
N ASN A 94 -13.65 0.21 12.46
CA ASN A 94 -13.97 -1.20 12.23
C ASN A 94 -14.65 -1.49 10.89
N ILE A 95 -14.40 -0.64 9.90
CA ILE A 95 -14.91 -0.76 8.54
C ILE A 95 -13.81 -1.37 7.66
N LEU A 96 -14.16 -2.44 6.96
CA LEU A 96 -13.34 -2.98 5.89
C LEU A 96 -13.79 -2.38 4.56
N TRP A 97 -12.88 -1.72 3.89
CA TRP A 97 -13.06 -1.21 2.53
C TRP A 97 -12.45 -2.17 1.53
N ILE A 98 -13.22 -2.50 0.49
CA ILE A 98 -12.84 -3.46 -0.54
C ILE A 98 -12.91 -2.75 -1.89
N GLY A 99 -11.76 -2.49 -2.49
CA GLY A 99 -11.65 -1.95 -3.84
C GLY A 99 -11.67 -3.07 -4.88
N THR A 100 -12.50 -2.92 -5.91
CA THR A 100 -12.73 -3.94 -6.91
C THR A 100 -12.23 -3.51 -8.30
N ASP A 101 -11.98 -4.46 -9.18
CA ASP A 101 -11.63 -4.18 -10.56
C ASP A 101 -12.89 -3.98 -11.41
N GLY A 102 -13.30 -2.72 -11.55
CA GLY A 102 -14.43 -2.30 -12.41
C GLY A 102 -15.83 -2.34 -11.78
N GLN A 103 -15.98 -2.78 -10.51
CA GLN A 103 -17.29 -2.79 -9.83
C GLN A 103 -17.37 -1.82 -8.65
N GLY A 104 -16.36 -0.98 -8.48
CA GLY A 104 -16.38 0.08 -7.48
C GLY A 104 -15.80 -0.31 -6.14
N LEU A 105 -16.29 0.36 -5.09
CA LEU A 105 -15.87 0.25 -3.70
C LEU A 105 -16.97 -0.41 -2.88
N ILE A 106 -16.59 -1.40 -2.07
CA ILE A 106 -17.50 -2.06 -1.14
C ILE A 106 -17.06 -1.72 0.28
N GLN A 107 -18.03 -1.37 1.12
CA GLN A 107 -17.84 -1.11 2.53
C GLN A 107 -18.46 -2.23 3.34
N LEU A 108 -17.65 -2.94 4.14
CA LEU A 108 -18.10 -3.98 5.05
C LEU A 108 -18.09 -3.47 6.48
N TYR A 109 -19.26 -3.47 7.10
CA TYR A 109 -19.42 -3.15 8.52
C TYR A 109 -19.26 -4.40 9.39
N HIS A 110 -18.56 -4.29 10.51
CA HIS A 110 -18.37 -5.41 11.45
C HIS A 110 -19.61 -5.77 12.30
N TYR A 111 -20.69 -5.06 12.12
CA TYR A 111 -21.96 -5.34 12.79
C TYR A 111 -22.92 -6.00 11.81
N ASP A 112 -23.36 -7.21 12.16
CA ASP A 112 -24.40 -8.02 11.51
C ASP A 112 -24.90 -7.55 10.11
N SER A 113 -24.19 -8.02 9.08
CA SER A 113 -24.72 -8.29 7.74
C SER A 113 -25.34 -7.15 6.90
N LEU A 114 -24.65 -5.99 6.71
CA LEU A 114 -25.03 -5.13 5.59
C LEU A 114 -23.77 -4.68 4.83
N PHE A 115 -23.58 -5.24 3.64
CA PHE A 115 -22.66 -4.70 2.64
C PHE A 115 -23.36 -3.55 1.93
N GLU A 116 -22.66 -2.45 1.79
CA GLU A 116 -23.06 -1.40 0.88
C GLU A 116 -22.00 -1.25 -0.21
N THR A 117 -22.44 -1.27 -1.44
CA THR A 117 -21.56 -1.07 -2.59
C THR A 117 -21.62 0.39 -2.99
N VAL A 118 -20.47 1.04 -2.99
CA VAL A 118 -20.28 2.36 -3.60
C VAL A 118 -19.70 2.16 -4.98
N HIS A 119 -20.48 2.45 -6.02
CA HIS A 119 -20.06 2.29 -7.40
C HIS A 119 -19.08 3.39 -7.80
N THR A 120 -17.92 3.00 -8.31
CA THR A 120 -16.96 3.89 -8.98
C THR A 120 -16.90 3.52 -10.45
N SER A 121 -16.76 4.52 -11.33
CA SER A 121 -16.67 4.30 -12.78
C SER A 121 -15.29 3.80 -13.23
N HIS A 122 -14.30 3.79 -12.33
CA HIS A 122 -12.90 3.44 -12.63
C HIS A 122 -12.32 2.56 -11.53
N PRO A 123 -11.34 1.71 -11.85
CA PRO A 123 -10.66 0.86 -10.87
C PRO A 123 -10.05 1.66 -9.74
N VAL A 124 -10.30 1.23 -8.50
CA VAL A 124 -9.75 1.83 -7.29
C VAL A 124 -8.35 1.27 -7.03
N ARG A 125 -7.40 2.14 -6.71
CA ARG A 125 -5.99 1.79 -6.49
C ARG A 125 -5.52 2.00 -5.05
N CYS A 126 -5.96 3.07 -4.41
CA CYS A 126 -5.51 3.42 -3.06
C CYS A 126 -6.58 4.20 -2.30
N PHE A 127 -6.42 4.24 -0.99
CA PHE A 127 -7.26 4.98 -0.07
C PHE A 127 -6.41 5.79 0.90
N CYS A 128 -6.98 6.89 1.39
CA CYS A 128 -6.44 7.66 2.49
C CYS A 128 -7.60 8.34 3.23
N GLU A 129 -7.62 8.25 4.54
CA GLU A 129 -8.55 9.00 5.37
C GLU A 129 -8.01 10.42 5.59
N ASP A 130 -8.86 11.45 5.41
CA ASP A 130 -8.53 12.82 5.74
C ASP A 130 -8.72 13.11 7.24
N GLU A 131 -8.51 14.36 7.68
CA GLU A 131 -8.65 14.75 9.09
C GLU A 131 -10.11 14.74 9.57
N ASP A 132 -11.07 14.89 8.66
CA ASP A 132 -12.50 14.91 8.94
C ASP A 132 -13.14 13.51 8.91
N GLY A 133 -12.35 12.47 8.63
CA GLY A 133 -12.81 11.08 8.52
C GLY A 133 -13.43 10.74 7.16
N ASN A 134 -13.32 11.61 6.14
CA ASN A 134 -13.70 11.25 4.79
C ASN A 134 -12.62 10.38 4.14
N ILE A 135 -13.02 9.56 3.17
CA ILE A 135 -12.11 8.67 2.46
C ILE A 135 -11.79 9.23 1.07
N LEU A 136 -10.54 9.57 0.87
CA LEU A 136 -10.01 9.84 -0.46
C LEU A 136 -9.74 8.52 -1.17
N ILE A 137 -10.25 8.41 -2.39
CA ILE A 137 -10.19 7.20 -3.22
C ILE A 137 -9.40 7.53 -4.48
N GLY A 138 -8.19 7.01 -4.56
CA GLY A 138 -7.36 7.10 -5.77
C GLY A 138 -7.80 6.09 -6.82
N THR A 139 -8.06 6.56 -8.05
CA THR A 139 -8.54 5.74 -9.16
C THR A 139 -7.55 5.67 -10.30
N LYS A 140 -7.68 4.66 -11.16
CA LYS A 140 -6.97 4.58 -12.44
C LYS A 140 -7.79 5.26 -13.53
N GLY A 141 -7.50 6.54 -13.79
CA GLY A 141 -8.06 7.31 -14.89
C GLY A 141 -9.13 8.34 -14.54
N SER A 142 -9.60 8.42 -13.26
CA SER A 142 -10.58 9.44 -12.84
C SER A 142 -10.10 10.33 -11.68
N GLY A 143 -8.81 10.35 -11.41
CA GLY A 143 -8.25 11.14 -10.31
C GLY A 143 -8.63 10.61 -8.93
N ILE A 144 -8.95 11.53 -8.03
CA ILE A 144 -9.34 11.25 -6.65
C ILE A 144 -10.81 11.56 -6.45
N LYS A 145 -11.52 10.61 -5.88
CA LYS A 145 -12.90 10.80 -5.39
C LYS A 145 -12.88 10.95 -3.87
N LEU A 146 -13.84 11.69 -3.35
CA LEU A 146 -14.07 11.86 -1.91
C LEU A 146 -15.36 11.15 -1.53
N LEU A 147 -15.27 10.27 -0.57
CA LEU A 147 -16.40 9.59 0.03
C LEU A 147 -16.62 10.08 1.46
N ASN A 148 -17.79 10.58 1.75
CA ASN A 148 -18.21 10.83 3.11
C ASN A 148 -18.84 9.54 3.68
N PRO A 149 -18.24 8.91 4.71
CA PRO A 149 -18.73 7.63 5.23
C PRO A 149 -20.11 7.72 5.91
N ALA A 150 -20.46 8.90 6.47
CA ALA A 150 -21.72 9.10 7.19
C ALA A 150 -22.90 9.30 6.24
N THR A 151 -22.73 10.11 5.18
CA THR A 151 -23.76 10.37 4.18
C THR A 151 -23.71 9.41 3.01
N LYS A 152 -22.58 8.68 2.84
CA LYS A 152 -22.28 7.78 1.71
C LYS A 152 -22.22 8.49 0.36
N GLU A 153 -22.10 9.81 0.40
CA GLU A 153 -21.95 10.61 -0.79
C GLU A 153 -20.54 10.47 -1.37
N LEU A 154 -20.47 10.08 -2.64
CA LEU A 154 -19.23 9.98 -3.41
C LEU A 154 -19.17 11.12 -4.44
N THR A 155 -18.16 11.96 -4.34
CA THR A 155 -17.97 13.11 -5.23
C THR A 155 -16.62 13.07 -5.96
N ASP A 156 -16.55 13.72 -7.13
CA ASP A 156 -15.29 13.96 -7.82
C ASP A 156 -14.52 15.08 -7.11
N TYR A 157 -13.38 14.72 -6.55
CA TYR A 157 -12.61 15.64 -5.70
C TYR A 157 -11.48 16.33 -6.46
N LEU A 158 -10.47 15.57 -6.91
CA LEU A 158 -9.30 16.08 -7.62
C LEU A 158 -9.04 15.29 -8.91
N ASN A 159 -8.68 16.01 -9.97
CA ASN A 159 -8.29 15.47 -11.27
C ASN A 159 -7.29 16.39 -11.99
N GLU A 160 -6.86 16.05 -13.20
CA GLU A 160 -5.93 16.87 -13.98
C GLU A 160 -6.43 18.30 -14.24
N SER A 161 -7.74 18.50 -14.45
CA SER A 161 -8.32 19.84 -14.63
C SER A 161 -8.23 20.69 -13.36
N LYS A 162 -8.05 20.07 -12.19
CA LYS A 162 -7.85 20.72 -10.89
C LYS A 162 -6.39 20.68 -10.42
N GLY A 163 -5.44 20.33 -11.31
CA GLY A 163 -4.00 20.39 -11.05
C GLY A 163 -3.32 19.09 -10.64
N LEU A 164 -4.01 17.94 -10.66
CA LEU A 164 -3.30 16.66 -10.52
C LEU A 164 -2.34 16.44 -11.70
N ILE A 165 -1.20 15.85 -11.41
CA ILE A 165 -0.21 15.51 -12.43
C ILE A 165 -0.75 14.46 -13.41
N SER A 166 -1.57 13.52 -12.92
CA SER A 166 -2.27 12.52 -13.73
C SER A 166 -3.52 12.01 -13.03
N ASN A 167 -4.55 11.65 -13.81
CA ASN A 167 -5.77 11.02 -13.30
C ASN A 167 -5.58 9.55 -12.86
N SER A 168 -4.44 8.94 -13.14
CA SER A 168 -4.10 7.61 -12.63
C SER A 168 -3.35 7.76 -11.30
N VAL A 169 -4.08 7.62 -10.18
CA VAL A 169 -3.57 7.79 -8.81
C VAL A 169 -3.28 6.43 -8.20
N TYR A 170 -2.03 6.21 -7.81
CA TYR A 170 -1.57 4.92 -7.27
C TYR A 170 -1.23 4.95 -5.78
N ALA A 171 -0.91 6.13 -5.25
CA ALA A 171 -0.55 6.30 -3.84
C ALA A 171 -1.20 7.54 -3.23
N LEU A 172 -1.73 7.39 -2.04
CA LEU A 172 -2.21 8.46 -1.18
C LEU A 172 -1.62 8.23 0.21
N ARG A 173 -0.93 9.24 0.77
CA ARG A 173 -0.35 9.14 2.10
C ARG A 173 -0.48 10.43 2.88
N ARG A 174 -1.21 10.37 3.99
CA ARG A 174 -1.31 11.47 4.95
C ARG A 174 -0.09 11.49 5.86
N ASN A 175 0.48 12.66 6.08
CA ASN A 175 1.54 12.88 7.05
C ASN A 175 1.00 13.37 8.39
N LYS A 176 1.88 13.62 9.37
CA LYS A 176 1.51 14.11 10.70
C LYS A 176 0.91 15.52 10.71
N ALA A 177 1.15 16.32 9.68
CA ALA A 177 0.55 17.64 9.50
C ALA A 177 -0.80 17.58 8.78
N ASN A 178 -1.36 16.39 8.56
CA ASN A 178 -2.55 16.09 7.80
C ASN A 178 -2.47 16.40 6.29
N ASP A 179 -1.31 16.87 5.78
CA ASP A 179 -1.13 17.05 4.34
C ASP A 179 -1.09 15.68 3.65
N ILE A 180 -1.70 15.59 2.45
CA ILE A 180 -1.78 14.34 1.70
C ILE A 180 -0.86 14.37 0.50
N PHE A 181 0.10 13.47 0.49
CA PHE A 181 1.03 13.26 -0.61
C PHE A 181 0.42 12.28 -1.60
N ILE A 182 0.44 12.64 -2.88
CA ILE A 182 -0.29 11.98 -3.96
C ILE A 182 0.70 11.51 -5.02
N GLY A 183 0.79 10.20 -5.18
CA GLY A 183 1.57 9.53 -6.21
C GLY A 183 0.68 9.16 -7.40
N THR A 184 1.11 9.55 -8.60
CA THR A 184 0.38 9.29 -9.84
C THR A 184 1.25 8.61 -10.88
N GLU A 185 0.69 8.26 -12.04
CA GLU A 185 1.44 7.79 -13.21
C GLU A 185 2.34 8.87 -13.83
N GLY A 186 2.03 10.14 -13.59
CA GLY A 186 2.80 11.29 -14.10
C GLY A 186 4.10 11.55 -13.33
N THR A 187 4.79 12.61 -13.69
CA THR A 187 6.10 12.97 -13.14
C THR A 187 6.00 13.74 -11.84
N GLY A 188 6.59 13.20 -10.76
CA GLY A 188 6.68 13.83 -9.45
C GLY A 188 5.52 13.49 -8.51
N ILE A 189 5.32 14.33 -7.52
CA ILE A 189 4.35 14.13 -6.42
C ILE A 189 3.52 15.41 -6.27
N ASN A 190 2.19 15.26 -6.19
CA ASN A 190 1.32 16.32 -5.71
C ASN A 190 1.20 16.28 -4.18
N ILE A 191 0.90 17.42 -3.58
CA ILE A 191 0.63 17.56 -2.15
C ILE A 191 -0.66 18.35 -1.99
N LEU A 192 -1.66 17.76 -1.37
CA LEU A 192 -2.85 18.46 -0.92
C LEU A 192 -2.56 19.00 0.48
N ASN A 193 -2.46 20.31 0.59
CA ASN A 193 -2.21 20.99 1.86
C ASN A 193 -3.50 21.05 2.67
N ALA A 194 -3.52 20.42 3.84
CA ALA A 194 -4.72 20.32 4.70
C ALA A 194 -5.20 21.70 5.18
N ALA A 195 -4.27 22.58 5.58
CA ALA A 195 -4.63 23.88 6.14
C ALA A 195 -5.24 24.85 5.10
N THR A 196 -4.88 24.71 3.82
CA THR A 196 -5.31 25.65 2.75
C THR A 196 -6.24 25.02 1.73
N GLY A 197 -6.37 23.69 1.70
CA GLY A 197 -7.10 22.93 0.68
C GLY A 197 -6.47 23.02 -0.72
N ARG A 198 -5.25 23.59 -0.85
CA ARG A 198 -4.60 23.78 -2.14
C ARG A 198 -3.78 22.57 -2.54
N LEU A 199 -3.86 22.26 -3.81
CA LEU A 199 -3.01 21.24 -4.44
C LEU A 199 -1.72 21.91 -4.93
N GLU A 200 -0.60 21.40 -4.46
CA GLU A 200 0.74 21.85 -4.83
C GLU A 200 1.53 20.70 -5.45
N LYS A 201 2.61 21.01 -6.15
CA LYS A 201 3.57 20.03 -6.63
C LYS A 201 4.82 20.10 -5.75
N LEU A 202 5.35 18.94 -5.36
CA LEU A 202 6.66 18.89 -4.70
C LEU A 202 7.73 19.24 -5.74
N GLU A 203 8.36 20.41 -5.56
CA GLU A 203 9.43 20.87 -6.46
C GLU A 203 10.71 20.05 -6.23
N ILE A 204 11.05 19.24 -7.21
CA ILE A 204 12.32 18.48 -7.23
C ILE A 204 13.35 19.34 -7.99
N PRO A 205 14.45 19.77 -7.34
CA PRO A 205 15.48 20.56 -8.00
C PRO A 205 16.08 19.85 -9.23
N ASP A 206 16.34 20.59 -10.32
CA ASP A 206 16.82 20.08 -11.61
C ASP A 206 18.11 19.27 -11.53
N LYS A 207 18.90 19.47 -10.47
CA LYS A 207 20.11 18.68 -10.22
C LYS A 207 19.84 17.20 -9.90
N TYR A 208 18.59 16.84 -9.62
CA TYR A 208 18.18 15.47 -9.34
C TYR A 208 17.44 14.86 -10.55
N PRO A 209 17.56 13.55 -10.78
CA PRO A 209 16.88 12.92 -11.90
C PRO A 209 15.36 12.98 -11.72
N PRO A 210 14.60 13.24 -12.80
CA PRO A 210 13.15 13.17 -12.77
C PRO A 210 12.70 11.71 -12.57
N PHE A 211 11.56 11.54 -11.92
CA PHE A 211 10.90 10.24 -11.78
C PHE A 211 9.41 10.37 -12.03
N LYS A 212 8.78 9.26 -12.38
CA LYS A 212 7.35 9.16 -12.64
C LYS A 212 6.79 7.82 -12.17
N ALA A 213 5.48 7.64 -12.32
CA ALA A 213 4.77 6.42 -11.93
C ALA A 213 5.06 6.05 -10.47
N VAL A 214 4.62 6.92 -9.55
CA VAL A 214 4.77 6.76 -8.10
C VAL A 214 3.71 5.79 -7.59
N TYR A 215 4.14 4.59 -7.21
CA TYR A 215 3.27 3.51 -6.76
C TYR A 215 3.08 3.46 -5.24
N ASN A 216 4.06 3.96 -4.49
CA ASN A 216 3.98 4.00 -3.04
C ASN A 216 4.69 5.22 -2.46
N ILE A 217 4.17 5.71 -1.36
CA ILE A 217 4.74 6.83 -0.58
C ILE A 217 4.76 6.41 0.88
N TYR A 218 5.90 6.58 1.54
CA TYR A 218 6.06 6.23 2.94
C TYR A 218 6.91 7.27 3.68
N PHE A 219 6.54 7.61 4.91
CA PHE A 219 7.27 8.56 5.74
C PHE A 219 8.00 7.86 6.89
N THR A 220 9.21 8.33 7.15
CA THR A 220 9.97 7.99 8.36
C THR A 220 10.57 9.26 8.98
N ASN A 221 11.20 9.14 10.14
CA ASN A 221 11.88 10.22 10.83
C ASN A 221 11.02 11.48 11.02
N ASN A 222 9.84 11.31 11.64
CA ASN A 222 8.89 12.40 11.87
C ASN A 222 8.50 13.17 10.57
N ASP A 223 8.25 12.44 9.51
CA ASP A 223 7.87 12.96 8.19
C ASP A 223 8.92 13.84 7.49
N SER A 224 10.14 13.94 8.03
CA SER A 224 11.24 14.62 7.36
C SER A 224 11.91 13.78 6.27
N LEU A 225 11.60 12.49 6.22
CA LEU A 225 12.15 11.55 5.28
C LEU A 225 11.03 10.84 4.51
N LEU A 226 10.96 11.13 3.21
CA LEU A 226 9.99 10.60 2.28
C LEU A 226 10.62 9.49 1.45
N TRP A 227 10.01 8.32 1.44
CA TRP A 227 10.38 7.19 0.61
C TRP A 227 9.33 7.01 -0.48
N VAL A 228 9.80 6.84 -1.72
CA VAL A 228 8.96 6.77 -2.91
C VAL A 228 9.27 5.52 -3.71
N GLY A 229 8.31 4.64 -3.84
CA GLY A 229 8.36 3.48 -4.73
C GLY A 229 7.85 3.85 -6.12
N THR A 230 8.61 3.51 -7.14
CA THR A 230 8.32 3.92 -8.52
C THR A 230 8.22 2.75 -9.48
N SER A 231 7.69 2.99 -10.66
CA SER A 231 7.74 2.05 -11.78
C SER A 231 8.93 2.36 -12.68
N GLY A 232 10.03 1.65 -12.45
CA GLY A 232 11.23 1.72 -13.30
C GLY A 232 12.28 2.75 -12.90
N TYR A 233 12.09 3.45 -11.75
CA TYR A 233 13.10 4.36 -11.19
C TYR A 233 13.62 3.88 -9.83
N GLY A 234 13.24 2.70 -9.40
CA GLY A 234 13.65 2.11 -8.12
C GLY A 234 12.97 2.75 -6.91
N LEU A 235 13.69 2.69 -5.78
CA LEU A 235 13.32 3.32 -4.53
C LEU A 235 14.01 4.68 -4.43
N ILE A 236 13.24 5.72 -4.11
CA ILE A 236 13.75 7.08 -3.96
C ILE A 236 13.60 7.54 -2.51
N LYS A 237 14.67 8.09 -1.96
CA LYS A 237 14.72 8.71 -0.63
C LYS A 237 14.83 10.22 -0.81
N ILE A 238 13.88 10.97 -0.25
CA ILE A 238 13.83 12.43 -0.33
C ILE A 238 13.81 13.00 1.08
N ASN A 239 14.79 13.82 1.42
CA ASN A 239 14.77 14.60 2.66
C ASN A 239 13.94 15.85 2.39
N ILE A 240 12.91 16.07 3.18
CA ILE A 240 12.02 17.23 3.05
C ILE A 240 12.01 18.03 4.35
N SER A 241 11.83 19.36 4.21
CA SER A 241 11.47 20.26 5.30
C SER A 241 10.19 21.01 4.96
N ARG A 242 9.43 21.40 5.96
CA ARG A 242 8.28 22.29 5.80
C ARG A 242 8.63 23.68 6.34
N GLU A 243 8.65 24.67 5.44
CA GLU A 243 8.99 26.04 5.74
C GLU A 243 7.88 26.95 5.20
N GLN A 244 7.32 27.81 6.05
CA GLN A 244 6.21 28.71 5.69
C GLN A 244 5.02 27.99 5.01
N GLY A 245 4.72 26.77 5.46
CA GLY A 245 3.62 25.95 4.94
C GLY A 245 3.92 25.18 3.65
N ARG A 246 5.11 25.33 3.05
CA ARG A 246 5.54 24.65 1.82
C ARG A 246 6.62 23.60 2.10
N TYR A 247 6.64 22.56 1.27
CA TYR A 247 7.67 21.53 1.34
C TYR A 247 8.86 21.84 0.42
N HIS A 248 10.06 21.69 0.97
CA HIS A 248 11.32 21.89 0.27
C HIS A 248 12.14 20.62 0.29
N VAL A 249 12.71 20.24 -0.85
CA VAL A 249 13.62 19.12 -0.98
C VAL A 249 15.03 19.54 -0.52
N LYS A 250 15.52 18.94 0.56
CA LYS A 250 16.85 19.19 1.13
C LYS A 250 17.87 18.14 0.69
N GLY A 251 17.44 16.95 0.32
CA GLY A 251 18.28 15.87 -0.17
C GLY A 251 17.50 14.86 -0.98
N PHE A 252 18.20 14.16 -1.86
CA PHE A 252 17.62 13.17 -2.75
C PHE A 252 18.62 12.05 -2.97
N ARG A 253 18.18 10.81 -2.90
CA ARG A 253 18.96 9.63 -3.27
C ARG A 253 18.06 8.63 -3.95
N GLN A 254 18.54 8.10 -5.07
CA GLN A 254 17.88 7.05 -5.82
C GLN A 254 18.64 5.74 -5.60
N TYR A 255 17.91 4.66 -5.39
CA TYR A 255 18.42 3.30 -5.32
C TYR A 255 17.80 2.53 -6.48
N ASN A 256 18.62 1.95 -7.33
CA ASN A 256 18.16 1.23 -8.51
C ASN A 256 19.07 0.01 -8.79
N SER A 257 18.66 -0.82 -9.72
CA SER A 257 19.38 -2.05 -10.11
C SER A 257 20.73 -1.81 -10.79
N SER A 258 21.00 -0.59 -11.25
CA SER A 258 22.29 -0.21 -11.87
C SER A 258 23.34 0.26 -10.88
N ASP A 259 23.00 0.50 -9.61
CA ASP A 259 23.95 0.87 -8.56
C ASP A 259 24.73 -0.37 -8.12
N LYS A 260 26.01 -0.43 -8.49
CA LYS A 260 26.91 -1.58 -8.20
C LYS A 260 27.17 -1.81 -6.70
N ASN A 261 26.99 -0.79 -5.89
CA ASN A 261 27.24 -0.87 -4.44
C ASN A 261 26.00 -1.19 -3.63
N ILE A 262 24.81 -0.94 -4.18
CA ILE A 262 23.52 -1.06 -3.49
C ILE A 262 22.49 -1.45 -4.55
N SER A 263 22.54 -2.70 -5.02
CA SER A 263 21.65 -3.13 -6.09
C SER A 263 20.27 -3.52 -5.56
N LEU A 264 19.24 -2.90 -6.12
CA LEU A 264 17.92 -3.47 -6.08
C LEU A 264 17.81 -4.63 -7.07
N ASN A 265 17.05 -5.64 -6.71
CA ASN A 265 16.80 -6.74 -7.64
C ASN A 265 15.90 -6.32 -8.82
N ASN A 266 15.09 -5.25 -8.65
CA ASN A 266 14.25 -4.67 -9.71
C ASN A 266 13.88 -3.21 -9.41
N ASP A 267 13.73 -2.40 -10.45
CA ASP A 267 13.45 -0.96 -10.35
C ASP A 267 11.94 -0.62 -10.23
N VAL A 268 11.06 -1.61 -10.18
CA VAL A 268 9.65 -1.41 -9.92
C VAL A 268 9.37 -1.74 -8.45
N VAL A 269 9.07 -0.72 -7.65
CA VAL A 269 8.80 -0.82 -6.21
C VAL A 269 7.32 -0.59 -5.95
N TYR A 270 6.61 -1.62 -5.52
CA TYR A 270 5.16 -1.57 -5.31
C TYR A 270 4.75 -1.22 -3.89
N ALA A 271 5.48 -1.69 -2.90
CA ALA A 271 5.11 -1.57 -1.50
C ALA A 271 6.30 -1.11 -0.66
N ILE A 272 6.03 -0.27 0.32
CA ILE A 272 7.02 0.21 1.28
C ILE A 272 6.40 0.21 2.66
N THR A 273 7.16 -0.26 3.65
CA THR A 273 6.79 -0.18 5.06
C THR A 273 8.05 -0.12 5.93
N SER A 274 7.93 0.29 7.18
CA SER A 274 9.08 0.26 8.10
C SER A 274 8.75 -0.53 9.36
N ASP A 275 9.81 -1.09 9.96
CA ASP A 275 9.82 -1.43 11.36
C ASP A 275 10.46 -0.25 12.14
N PRO A 276 9.66 0.47 12.95
CA PRO A 276 10.17 1.62 13.70
C PRO A 276 11.22 1.23 14.75
N GLU A 277 11.17 0.01 15.29
CA GLU A 277 12.07 -0.47 16.35
C GLU A 277 13.45 -0.82 15.78
N ASP A 278 13.48 -1.46 14.61
CA ASP A 278 14.72 -1.96 14.00
C ASP A 278 15.42 -0.96 13.07
N ASN A 279 14.83 0.23 12.83
CA ASN A 279 15.31 1.21 11.84
C ASN A 279 15.42 0.63 10.42
N MET A 280 14.59 -0.36 10.11
CA MET A 280 14.55 -1.01 8.81
C MET A 280 13.35 -0.52 8.00
N LEU A 281 13.59 -0.23 6.73
CA LEU A 281 12.55 0.01 5.74
C LEU A 281 12.49 -1.22 4.82
N TRP A 282 11.31 -1.81 4.73
CA TRP A 282 11.03 -2.95 3.88
C TRP A 282 10.33 -2.51 2.61
N PHE A 283 10.69 -3.08 1.48
CA PHE A 283 10.03 -2.77 0.21
C PHE A 283 9.99 -3.99 -0.72
N GLY A 284 8.85 -4.16 -1.37
CA GLY A 284 8.59 -5.20 -2.35
C GLY A 284 8.84 -4.69 -3.76
N THR A 285 9.56 -5.48 -4.57
CA THR A 285 9.86 -5.15 -5.96
C THR A 285 9.25 -6.17 -6.92
N ARG A 286 8.90 -5.74 -8.13
CA ARG A 286 8.40 -6.64 -9.18
C ARG A 286 9.50 -7.59 -9.61
N GLY A 287 9.26 -8.89 -9.44
CA GLY A 287 10.24 -9.90 -9.82
C GLY A 287 11.54 -9.94 -9.02
N GLY A 288 11.71 -9.08 -8.00
CA GLY A 288 12.92 -9.02 -7.17
C GLY A 288 12.64 -9.30 -5.68
N GLY A 289 11.43 -9.75 -5.37
CA GLY A 289 11.06 -10.13 -4.01
C GLY A 289 11.06 -8.99 -3.00
N LEU A 290 11.28 -9.34 -1.72
CA LEU A 290 11.32 -8.43 -0.60
C LEU A 290 12.77 -8.01 -0.30
N ASN A 291 12.95 -6.71 -0.16
CA ASN A 291 14.22 -6.11 0.21
C ASN A 291 14.06 -5.25 1.45
N CYS A 292 15.14 -5.00 2.17
CA CYS A 292 15.16 -4.03 3.25
C CYS A 292 16.35 -3.09 3.15
N ILE A 293 16.17 -1.89 3.65
CA ILE A 293 17.24 -0.89 3.80
C ILE A 293 17.32 -0.45 5.25
N ASN A 294 18.52 -0.45 5.81
CA ASN A 294 18.77 0.18 7.09
C ASN A 294 18.77 1.70 6.91
N ILE A 295 17.87 2.39 7.61
CA ILE A 295 17.66 3.83 7.46
C ILE A 295 18.89 4.66 7.91
N LYS A 296 19.71 4.12 8.84
CA LYS A 296 20.87 4.82 9.41
C LYS A 296 22.08 4.78 8.50
N ASP A 297 22.45 3.60 8.00
CA ASP A 297 23.67 3.40 7.20
C ASP A 297 23.39 3.25 5.69
N ASN A 298 22.11 3.11 5.31
CA ASN A 298 21.60 2.90 3.97
C ASN A 298 22.07 1.58 3.32
N SER A 299 22.49 0.59 4.10
CA SER A 299 22.77 -0.75 3.59
C SER A 299 21.49 -1.44 3.15
N ILE A 300 21.51 -2.07 1.97
CA ILE A 300 20.37 -2.83 1.43
C ILE A 300 20.69 -4.32 1.49
N LYS A 301 19.70 -5.11 1.82
CA LYS A 301 19.75 -6.57 1.78
C LYS A 301 18.45 -7.10 1.19
N SER A 302 18.53 -8.18 0.43
CA SER A 302 17.36 -8.96 0.08
C SER A 302 16.95 -9.87 1.25
N LEU A 303 15.70 -10.29 1.28
CA LEU A 303 15.26 -11.27 2.28
C LEU A 303 16.01 -12.60 2.13
N GLU A 304 16.37 -12.99 0.91
CA GLU A 304 17.18 -14.17 0.61
C GLU A 304 18.60 -14.08 1.20
N ASP A 305 19.19 -12.88 1.22
CA ASP A 305 20.49 -12.65 1.85
C ASP A 305 20.44 -12.70 3.38
N MET A 306 19.31 -12.41 3.96
CA MET A 306 19.11 -12.42 5.42
C MET A 306 18.83 -13.84 5.95
N ASP A 307 18.06 -14.61 5.21
CA ASP A 307 17.77 -16.00 5.54
C ASP A 307 17.61 -16.84 4.27
N SER A 308 18.66 -17.61 3.94
CA SER A 308 18.70 -18.49 2.77
C SER A 308 17.63 -19.61 2.77
N ARG A 309 16.89 -19.77 3.86
CA ARG A 309 15.75 -20.70 3.95
C ARG A 309 14.46 -20.10 3.37
N ILE A 310 14.44 -18.79 3.12
CA ILE A 310 13.29 -18.08 2.55
C ILE A 310 13.55 -17.88 1.07
N LEU A 311 12.95 -18.72 0.24
CA LEU A 311 12.93 -18.52 -1.21
C LEU A 311 11.56 -17.97 -1.61
N LEU A 312 11.55 -16.81 -2.25
CA LEU A 312 10.35 -16.26 -2.89
C LEU A 312 10.22 -16.89 -4.27
N THR A 313 9.16 -17.66 -4.51
CA THR A 313 8.96 -18.35 -5.82
C THR A 313 8.30 -17.50 -6.86
N ASN A 314 7.50 -16.54 -6.47
CA ASN A 314 6.92 -15.60 -7.38
C ASN A 314 7.42 -14.21 -7.03
N ASN A 315 8.10 -13.64 -7.99
CA ASN A 315 8.74 -12.35 -7.85
C ASN A 315 7.85 -11.22 -8.42
N ASP A 316 6.57 -11.49 -8.70
CA ASP A 316 5.60 -10.48 -9.17
C ASP A 316 4.75 -9.88 -8.04
#